data_fbde561efad0ef5cae76b6d2490b0e1c
#
_entry.id   fbde561efad0ef5cae76b6d2490b0e1c
#
_cell.length_a   1.000
_cell.length_b   1.000
_cell.length_c   1.000
_cell.angle_alpha   90.00
_cell.angle_beta   90.00
_cell.angle_gamma   90.00
#
_symmetry.space_group_name_H-M   'P 1'
#
loop_
_entity.id
_entity.type
_entity.pdbx_description
1 polymer ?
#
loop_
_entity_poly.entity_id
_entity_poly.type
_entity_poly.pdbx_seq_one_letter_code
_entity_poly.pdbx_strand_id
1 'polypeptide(L)'
;SSISNSYSNIEIKARTAILQDFLSGEILYEKDPDIKIYPASMTKIMTSIIAFDLIKSGDLSLDDKFIVSEKAWRLSTAGYSSMFIMVGDEISVEDLLHGIITASGNDACVALAEGIAGTEEEFAILMTAKAKELGMENTNFANSSGINDPDNYSTVRDILKMSRYLIQKHPDFYEWFSLLEFTWDRTGGDPITQGNRNPLLYKNMGADGIKTGYLAVEKYSLASSLIRNGRRLIAVGSGFETKNSRSRESSKLLTYGLTNFDLVEINKSSETIDKVDVWLGKENQVDVYVNEDIFKTIKKAKKNLLKVALKYEGPR
;
A
#
# COMPACT_ATOMS: atom_id res chain seq x y z
N SER A 1 4.47 -1.53 -26.29
CA SER A 1 5.93 -1.47 -26.24
C SER A 1 6.33 -0.70 -24.97
N SER A 2 6.77 -1.46 -23.97
CA SER A 2 7.34 -0.90 -22.76
C SER A 2 8.64 -0.21 -23.12
N ILE A 3 8.65 1.11 -23.05
CA ILE A 3 9.90 1.85 -23.01
C ILE A 3 10.50 1.52 -21.64
N SER A 4 11.47 0.62 -21.63
CA SER A 4 12.24 0.36 -20.43
C SER A 4 12.95 1.68 -20.08
N ASN A 5 12.56 2.29 -18.98
CA ASN A 5 13.25 3.46 -18.45
C ASN A 5 14.63 3.03 -17.95
N SER A 6 15.61 2.98 -18.86
CA SER A 6 17.00 2.65 -18.56
C SER A 6 17.75 3.80 -17.85
N TYR A 7 17.04 4.67 -17.13
CA TYR A 7 17.61 5.86 -16.51
C TYR A 7 17.65 5.87 -14.98
N SER A 8 17.39 4.72 -14.33
CA SER A 8 17.58 4.68 -12.88
C SER A 8 19.05 4.44 -12.55
N ASN A 9 19.73 5.47 -12.06
CA ASN A 9 21.10 5.36 -11.53
C ASN A 9 21.12 4.64 -10.15
N ILE A 10 20.10 3.84 -9.85
CA ILE A 10 19.94 3.20 -8.55
C ILE A 10 19.66 1.72 -8.73
N GLU A 11 20.28 0.91 -7.90
CA GLU A 11 19.99 -0.49 -7.75
C GLU A 11 19.41 -0.76 -6.36
N ILE A 12 18.26 -1.41 -6.32
CA ILE A 12 17.61 -1.84 -5.08
C ILE A 12 17.86 -3.33 -4.88
N LYS A 13 18.39 -3.70 -3.73
CA LYS A 13 18.65 -5.09 -3.35
C LYS A 13 17.38 -5.74 -2.84
N ALA A 14 16.51 -6.06 -3.77
CA ALA A 14 15.28 -6.82 -3.58
C ALA A 14 15.09 -7.70 -4.80
N ARG A 15 14.32 -8.76 -4.69
CA ARG A 15 13.96 -9.59 -5.85
C ARG A 15 13.05 -8.83 -6.81
N THR A 16 12.17 -8.00 -6.26
CA THR A 16 11.22 -7.19 -7.01
C THR A 16 10.88 -5.91 -6.22
N ALA A 17 10.69 -4.81 -6.92
CA ALA A 17 10.34 -3.53 -6.29
C ALA A 17 9.65 -2.57 -7.26
N ILE A 18 8.86 -1.66 -6.72
CA ILE A 18 8.19 -0.60 -7.46
C ILE A 18 8.08 0.67 -6.60
N LEU A 19 8.17 1.82 -7.25
CA LEU A 19 8.00 3.13 -6.62
C LEU A 19 7.06 3.98 -7.46
N GLN A 20 6.08 4.60 -6.83
CA GLN A 20 5.12 5.48 -7.49
C GLN A 20 4.99 6.82 -6.77
N ASP A 21 4.85 7.88 -7.56
CA ASP A 21 4.36 9.17 -7.07
C ASP A 21 2.84 9.13 -6.98
N PHE A 22 2.29 9.40 -5.80
CA PHE A 22 0.87 9.21 -5.54
C PHE A 22 -0.03 10.14 -6.36
N LEU A 23 0.27 11.44 -6.41
CA LEU A 23 -0.61 12.40 -7.09
C LEU A 23 -0.54 12.30 -8.61
N SER A 24 0.64 12.13 -9.18
CA SER A 24 0.78 11.99 -10.64
C SER A 24 0.45 10.59 -11.13
N GLY A 25 0.55 9.58 -10.26
CA GLY A 25 0.42 8.18 -10.64
C GLY A 25 1.62 7.63 -11.42
N GLU A 26 2.67 8.42 -11.62
CA GLU A 26 3.83 7.99 -12.40
C GLU A 26 4.70 6.99 -11.63
N ILE A 27 5.14 5.96 -12.33
CA ILE A 27 6.07 4.96 -11.80
C ILE A 27 7.50 5.52 -11.97
N LEU A 28 8.21 5.65 -10.85
CA LEU A 28 9.55 6.24 -10.81
C LEU A 28 10.66 5.19 -10.81
N TYR A 29 10.34 3.97 -10.42
CA TYR A 29 11.27 2.84 -10.38
C TYR A 29 10.50 1.54 -10.49
N GLU A 30 11.04 0.61 -11.26
CA GLU A 30 10.56 -0.78 -11.32
C GLU A 30 11.72 -1.75 -11.47
N LYS A 31 11.60 -2.86 -10.74
CA LYS A 31 12.48 -4.02 -10.86
C LYS A 31 11.61 -5.25 -10.82
N ASP A 32 11.42 -5.89 -11.99
CA ASP A 32 10.59 -7.09 -12.14
C ASP A 32 9.24 -6.98 -11.41
N PRO A 33 8.45 -5.89 -11.64
CA PRO A 33 7.30 -5.58 -10.79
C PRO A 33 6.12 -6.53 -10.95
N ASP A 34 6.13 -7.35 -11.98
CA ASP A 34 5.04 -8.27 -12.33
C ASP A 34 5.37 -9.73 -12.08
N ILE A 35 6.51 -10.05 -11.47
CA ILE A 35 6.81 -11.41 -11.07
C ILE A 35 5.97 -11.80 -9.86
N LYS A 36 5.63 -13.09 -9.80
CA LYS A 36 4.84 -13.64 -8.70
C LYS A 36 5.60 -13.52 -7.39
N ILE A 37 4.91 -13.04 -6.38
CA ILE A 37 5.36 -13.04 -4.98
C ILE A 37 4.33 -13.74 -4.08
N TYR A 38 4.79 -14.19 -2.93
CA TYR A 38 3.94 -14.58 -1.81
C TYR A 38 3.89 -13.39 -0.83
N PRO A 39 2.76 -12.67 -0.76
CA PRO A 39 2.73 -11.36 -0.11
C PRO A 39 2.91 -11.39 1.40
N ALA A 40 2.81 -12.56 2.02
CA ALA A 40 2.91 -12.70 3.47
C ALA A 40 1.93 -11.74 4.16
N SER A 41 2.34 -11.07 5.22
CA SER A 41 1.47 -10.16 5.96
C SER A 41 1.06 -8.89 5.22
N MET A 42 1.60 -8.62 4.03
CA MET A 42 1.04 -7.56 3.18
C MET A 42 -0.40 -7.91 2.72
N THR A 43 -0.78 -9.19 2.74
CA THR A 43 -2.16 -9.67 2.56
C THR A 43 -3.14 -8.93 3.48
N LYS A 44 -2.71 -8.60 4.70
CA LYS A 44 -3.53 -7.93 5.72
C LYS A 44 -3.98 -6.53 5.31
N ILE A 45 -3.33 -5.92 4.33
CA ILE A 45 -3.81 -4.66 3.74
C ILE A 45 -5.19 -4.88 3.13
N MET A 46 -5.36 -5.96 2.34
CA MET A 46 -6.66 -6.29 1.74
C MET A 46 -7.69 -6.68 2.81
N THR A 47 -7.30 -7.45 3.81
CA THR A 47 -8.17 -7.81 4.94
C THR A 47 -8.75 -6.57 5.61
N SER A 48 -7.91 -5.57 5.84
CA SER A 48 -8.31 -4.29 6.40
C SER A 48 -9.22 -3.50 5.46
N ILE A 49 -8.91 -3.46 4.17
CA ILE A 49 -9.71 -2.78 3.15
C ILE A 49 -11.14 -3.31 3.12
N ILE A 50 -11.33 -4.63 3.15
CA ILE A 50 -12.67 -5.24 3.17
C ILE A 50 -13.48 -4.72 4.37
N ALA A 51 -12.88 -4.70 5.56
CA ALA A 51 -13.54 -4.18 6.75
C ALA A 51 -13.83 -2.67 6.61
N PHE A 52 -12.89 -1.88 6.13
CA PHE A 52 -13.06 -0.43 5.96
C PHE A 52 -14.15 -0.10 4.93
N ASP A 53 -14.21 -0.82 3.84
CA ASP A 53 -15.28 -0.66 2.84
C ASP A 53 -16.66 -0.90 3.46
N LEU A 54 -16.79 -1.95 4.25
CA LEU A 54 -18.05 -2.29 4.93
C LEU A 54 -18.43 -1.27 6.00
N ILE A 55 -17.46 -0.73 6.73
CA ILE A 55 -17.69 0.34 7.71
C ILE A 55 -18.18 1.60 7.00
N LYS A 56 -17.53 1.95 5.89
CA LYS A 56 -17.91 3.12 5.09
C LYS A 56 -19.32 3.01 4.50
N SER A 57 -19.72 1.80 4.07
CA SER A 57 -21.06 1.56 3.55
C SER A 57 -22.13 1.42 4.64
N GLY A 58 -21.75 1.34 5.91
CA GLY A 58 -22.68 1.16 7.03
C GLY A 58 -23.05 -0.29 7.31
N ASP A 59 -22.46 -1.26 6.60
CA ASP A 59 -22.75 -2.69 6.77
C ASP A 59 -21.98 -3.32 7.94
N LEU A 60 -20.99 -2.63 8.47
CA LEU A 60 -20.18 -3.04 9.61
C LEU A 60 -19.94 -1.82 10.50
N SER A 61 -19.92 -2.03 11.84
CA SER A 61 -19.55 -1.00 12.81
C SER A 61 -18.26 -1.38 13.53
N LEU A 62 -17.46 -0.38 13.88
CA LEU A 62 -16.29 -0.57 14.74
C LEU A 62 -16.64 -1.18 16.09
N ASP A 63 -17.87 -0.96 16.57
CA ASP A 63 -18.37 -1.46 17.86
C ASP A 63 -18.95 -2.87 17.76
N ASP A 64 -19.14 -3.41 16.56
CA ASP A 64 -19.57 -4.80 16.38
C ASP A 64 -18.54 -5.72 17.00
N LYS A 65 -19.02 -6.78 17.66
CA LYS A 65 -18.17 -7.76 18.34
C LYS A 65 -18.25 -9.12 17.66
N PHE A 66 -17.11 -9.73 17.47
CA PHE A 66 -17.01 -11.06 16.89
C PHE A 66 -16.47 -12.05 17.90
N ILE A 67 -17.06 -13.27 17.88
CA ILE A 67 -16.63 -14.36 18.77
C ILE A 67 -15.40 -15.01 18.18
N VAL A 68 -14.41 -15.25 19.04
CA VAL A 68 -13.17 -15.95 18.68
C VAL A 68 -13.41 -17.45 18.62
N SER A 69 -13.24 -18.04 17.45
CA SER A 69 -13.33 -19.48 17.24
C SER A 69 -12.06 -20.20 17.69
N GLU A 70 -12.15 -21.52 17.80
CA GLU A 70 -10.96 -22.35 18.04
C GLU A 70 -9.95 -22.24 16.90
N LYS A 71 -10.39 -22.15 15.66
CA LYS A 71 -9.53 -21.94 14.48
C LYS A 71 -8.71 -20.66 14.61
N ALA A 72 -9.35 -19.54 14.98
CA ALA A 72 -8.66 -18.27 15.19
C ALA A 72 -7.68 -18.37 16.36
N TRP A 73 -8.11 -18.90 17.48
CA TRP A 73 -7.29 -19.05 18.69
C TRP A 73 -6.03 -19.90 18.45
N ARG A 74 -6.10 -20.95 17.65
CA ARG A 74 -4.96 -21.82 17.34
C ARG A 74 -3.79 -21.03 16.76
N LEU A 75 -4.05 -19.98 16.02
CA LEU A 75 -3.00 -19.11 15.48
C LEU A 75 -2.32 -18.25 16.55
N SER A 76 -2.96 -18.06 17.72
CA SER A 76 -2.35 -17.38 18.85
C SER A 76 -1.34 -18.27 19.61
N THR A 77 -1.39 -19.58 19.40
CA THR A 77 -0.54 -20.56 20.10
C THR A 77 0.50 -21.21 19.20
N ALA A 78 0.43 -21.03 17.89
CA ALA A 78 1.25 -21.74 16.91
C ALA A 78 2.58 -21.04 16.57
N GLY A 79 2.98 -20.03 17.34
CA GLY A 79 4.22 -19.28 17.08
C GLY A 79 4.12 -18.25 15.96
N TYR A 80 2.96 -18.04 15.40
CA TYR A 80 2.70 -16.97 14.43
C TYR A 80 2.56 -15.61 15.11
N SER A 81 2.68 -14.53 14.34
CA SER A 81 2.32 -13.20 14.83
C SER A 81 0.87 -13.19 15.30
N SER A 82 0.63 -12.72 16.51
CA SER A 82 -0.65 -12.88 17.19
C SER A 82 -1.00 -11.66 18.02
N MET A 83 -2.30 -11.41 18.14
CA MET A 83 -2.87 -10.48 19.09
C MET A 83 -3.12 -11.15 20.46
N PHE A 84 -3.04 -12.49 20.53
CA PHE A 84 -3.28 -13.31 21.72
C PHE A 84 -4.73 -13.29 22.19
N ILE A 85 -5.67 -13.51 21.28
CA ILE A 85 -7.08 -13.65 21.57
C ILE A 85 -7.39 -15.05 22.13
N MET A 86 -8.46 -15.15 22.91
CA MET A 86 -8.87 -16.40 23.58
C MET A 86 -10.18 -16.92 23.00
N VAL A 87 -10.32 -18.25 22.92
CA VAL A 87 -11.57 -18.88 22.46
C VAL A 87 -12.76 -18.36 23.26
N GLY A 88 -13.83 -17.98 22.54
CA GLY A 88 -15.06 -17.50 23.12
C GLY A 88 -15.08 -16.04 23.51
N ASP A 89 -13.93 -15.34 23.42
CA ASP A 89 -13.91 -13.89 23.60
C ASP A 89 -14.74 -13.20 22.53
N GLU A 90 -15.43 -12.15 22.92
CA GLU A 90 -16.12 -11.23 22.01
C GLU A 90 -15.28 -9.97 21.88
N ILE A 91 -14.71 -9.73 20.70
CA ILE A 91 -13.77 -8.65 20.46
C ILE A 91 -14.34 -7.69 19.42
N SER A 92 -14.22 -6.37 19.69
CA SER A 92 -14.70 -5.37 18.76
C SER A 92 -13.93 -5.39 17.44
N VAL A 93 -14.61 -5.05 16.37
CA VAL A 93 -13.99 -4.87 15.04
C VAL A 93 -12.81 -3.89 15.13
N GLU A 94 -12.95 -2.81 15.89
CA GLU A 94 -11.88 -1.83 16.10
C GLU A 94 -10.63 -2.47 16.70
N ASP A 95 -10.77 -3.24 17.77
CA ASP A 95 -9.64 -3.91 18.41
C ASP A 95 -9.00 -4.96 17.51
N LEU A 96 -9.83 -5.74 16.79
CA LEU A 96 -9.32 -6.71 15.82
C LEU A 96 -8.49 -6.01 14.72
N LEU A 97 -8.98 -4.89 14.19
CA LEU A 97 -8.25 -4.14 13.16
C LEU A 97 -6.93 -3.58 13.67
N HIS A 98 -6.89 -3.03 14.89
CA HIS A 98 -5.63 -2.59 15.50
C HIS A 98 -4.67 -3.76 15.71
N GLY A 99 -5.16 -4.89 16.16
CA GLY A 99 -4.36 -6.11 16.29
C GLY A 99 -3.78 -6.59 14.96
N ILE A 100 -4.54 -6.49 13.89
CA ILE A 100 -4.10 -6.83 12.52
C ILE A 100 -3.03 -5.86 12.02
N ILE A 101 -3.31 -4.57 12.13
CA ILE A 101 -2.46 -3.51 11.54
C ILE A 101 -1.14 -3.36 12.30
N THR A 102 -1.19 -3.28 13.61
CA THR A 102 0.00 -3.00 14.44
C THR A 102 0.72 -4.26 14.85
N ALA A 103 0.02 -5.25 15.37
CA ALA A 103 0.62 -6.50 15.87
C ALA A 103 0.75 -7.58 14.79
N SER A 104 0.20 -7.36 13.60
CA SER A 104 0.16 -8.37 12.53
C SER A 104 -0.51 -9.67 12.98
N GLY A 105 -1.58 -9.57 13.77
CA GLY A 105 -2.24 -10.70 14.40
C GLY A 105 -2.95 -11.62 13.43
N ASN A 106 -2.39 -12.79 13.18
CA ASN A 106 -3.00 -13.80 12.30
C ASN A 106 -4.32 -14.32 12.89
N ASP A 107 -4.38 -14.47 14.22
CA ASP A 107 -5.57 -14.84 14.96
C ASP A 107 -6.69 -13.78 14.79
N ALA A 108 -6.34 -12.52 14.88
CA ALA A 108 -7.29 -11.42 14.67
C ALA A 108 -7.83 -11.40 13.23
N CYS A 109 -6.99 -11.73 12.24
CA CYS A 109 -7.43 -11.85 10.83
C CYS A 109 -8.53 -12.91 10.68
N VAL A 110 -8.35 -14.09 11.25
CA VAL A 110 -9.33 -15.17 11.15
C VAL A 110 -10.62 -14.79 11.90
N ALA A 111 -10.51 -14.21 13.08
CA ALA A 111 -11.69 -13.76 13.83
C ALA A 111 -12.50 -12.70 13.06
N LEU A 112 -11.81 -11.72 12.44
CA LEU A 112 -12.46 -10.71 11.61
C LEU A 112 -13.11 -11.33 10.38
N ALA A 113 -12.39 -12.21 9.69
CA ALA A 113 -12.87 -12.88 8.48
C ALA A 113 -14.12 -13.72 8.74
N GLU A 114 -14.10 -14.52 9.80
CA GLU A 114 -15.25 -15.33 10.20
C GLU A 114 -16.45 -14.46 10.61
N GLY A 115 -16.20 -13.38 11.33
CA GLY A 115 -17.26 -12.46 11.74
C GLY A 115 -17.92 -11.74 10.56
N ILE A 116 -17.17 -11.38 9.54
CA ILE A 116 -17.69 -10.70 8.34
C ILE A 116 -18.37 -11.68 7.39
N ALA A 117 -17.74 -12.81 7.10
CA ALA A 117 -18.12 -13.69 5.99
C ALA A 117 -18.60 -15.08 6.44
N GLY A 118 -18.58 -15.39 7.73
CA GLY A 118 -18.95 -16.68 8.27
C GLY A 118 -17.80 -17.68 8.31
N THR A 119 -16.96 -17.72 7.28
CA THR A 119 -15.74 -18.54 7.22
C THR A 119 -14.60 -17.74 6.63
N GLU A 120 -13.36 -18.14 6.93
CA GLU A 120 -12.18 -17.54 6.32
C GLU A 120 -12.15 -17.76 4.80
N GLU A 121 -12.61 -18.93 4.34
CA GLU A 121 -12.66 -19.27 2.91
C GLU A 121 -13.58 -18.31 2.15
N GLU A 122 -14.76 -18.03 2.68
CA GLU A 122 -15.70 -17.06 2.09
C GLU A 122 -15.12 -15.65 2.11
N PHE A 123 -14.41 -15.29 3.18
CA PHE A 123 -13.73 -14.01 3.25
C PHE A 123 -12.63 -13.88 2.19
N ALA A 124 -11.85 -14.93 1.96
CA ALA A 124 -10.82 -14.94 0.91
C ALA A 124 -11.43 -14.73 -0.49
N ILE A 125 -12.64 -15.24 -0.73
CA ILE A 125 -13.38 -14.97 -1.97
C ILE A 125 -13.70 -13.48 -2.10
N LEU A 126 -14.12 -12.81 -1.03
CA LEU A 126 -14.34 -11.37 -1.04
C LEU A 126 -13.04 -10.60 -1.31
N MET A 127 -11.94 -11.02 -0.73
CA MET A 127 -10.62 -10.41 -0.95
C MET A 127 -10.20 -10.50 -2.42
N THR A 128 -10.35 -11.66 -3.04
CA THR A 128 -10.01 -11.87 -4.45
C THR A 128 -10.94 -11.10 -5.38
N ALA A 129 -12.24 -11.02 -5.05
CA ALA A 129 -13.19 -10.22 -5.81
C ALA A 129 -12.81 -8.72 -5.77
N LYS A 130 -12.42 -8.22 -4.60
CA LYS A 130 -11.94 -6.84 -4.45
C LYS A 130 -10.65 -6.60 -5.25
N ALA A 131 -9.73 -7.55 -5.23
CA ALA A 131 -8.50 -7.48 -6.02
C ALA A 131 -8.80 -7.34 -7.51
N LYS A 132 -9.75 -8.11 -8.04
CA LYS A 132 -10.19 -7.98 -9.44
C LYS A 132 -10.78 -6.60 -9.72
N GLU A 133 -11.63 -6.11 -8.84
CA GLU A 133 -12.23 -4.77 -8.94
C GLU A 133 -11.15 -3.68 -9.00
N LEU A 134 -10.07 -3.82 -8.25
CA LEU A 134 -8.95 -2.88 -8.24
C LEU A 134 -7.97 -3.05 -9.40
N GLY A 135 -8.19 -4.02 -10.29
CA GLY A 135 -7.27 -4.30 -11.39
C GLY A 135 -6.02 -5.07 -11.00
N MET A 136 -6.06 -5.77 -9.86
CA MET A 136 -4.96 -6.64 -9.39
C MET A 136 -5.05 -7.99 -10.10
N GLU A 137 -4.69 -8.02 -11.37
CA GLU A 137 -4.94 -9.15 -12.28
C GLU A 137 -4.08 -10.38 -11.97
N ASN A 138 -2.97 -10.20 -11.27
CA ASN A 138 -2.02 -11.26 -10.93
C ASN A 138 -2.08 -11.64 -9.44
N THR A 139 -3.24 -11.44 -8.81
CA THR A 139 -3.44 -11.67 -7.39
C THR A 139 -4.57 -12.64 -7.14
N ASN A 140 -4.32 -13.59 -6.23
CA ASN A 140 -5.32 -14.45 -5.63
C ASN A 140 -5.06 -14.53 -4.14
N PHE A 141 -6.11 -14.40 -3.34
CA PHE A 141 -6.04 -14.55 -1.90
C PHE A 141 -6.68 -15.86 -1.48
N ALA A 142 -5.92 -16.69 -0.78
CA ALA A 142 -6.38 -17.97 -0.22
C ALA A 142 -6.72 -17.89 1.26
N ASN A 143 -6.24 -16.85 1.96
CA ASN A 143 -6.48 -16.64 3.38
C ASN A 143 -6.43 -15.16 3.75
N SER A 144 -6.80 -14.87 4.99
CA SER A 144 -6.91 -13.49 5.50
C SER A 144 -5.62 -12.93 6.11
N SER A 145 -4.65 -13.78 6.40
CA SER A 145 -3.46 -13.42 7.20
C SER A 145 -2.19 -13.31 6.39
N GLY A 146 -2.12 -14.03 5.27
CA GLY A 146 -0.90 -14.14 4.46
C GLY A 146 -0.01 -15.32 4.85
N ILE A 147 -0.49 -16.21 5.71
CA ILE A 147 0.19 -17.49 5.98
C ILE A 147 0.48 -18.19 4.65
N ASN A 148 1.65 -18.82 4.55
CA ASN A 148 2.10 -19.44 3.32
C ASN A 148 1.09 -20.45 2.75
N ASP A 149 0.65 -20.17 1.54
CA ASP A 149 -0.23 -21.00 0.75
C ASP A 149 0.13 -20.75 -0.72
N PRO A 150 0.32 -21.81 -1.53
CA PRO A 150 0.69 -21.62 -2.94
C PRO A 150 -0.35 -20.84 -3.73
N ASP A 151 -1.59 -20.80 -3.28
CA ASP A 151 -2.68 -20.07 -3.91
C ASP A 151 -2.86 -18.65 -3.36
N ASN A 152 -2.04 -18.22 -2.39
CA ASN A 152 -2.03 -16.86 -1.88
C ASN A 152 -0.83 -16.12 -2.48
N TYR A 153 -1.05 -15.44 -3.60
CA TYR A 153 0.02 -14.80 -4.38
C TYR A 153 -0.41 -13.43 -4.93
N SER A 154 0.57 -12.65 -5.29
CA SER A 154 0.39 -11.31 -5.84
C SER A 154 1.63 -10.88 -6.64
N THR A 155 1.75 -9.58 -6.88
CA THR A 155 2.94 -8.91 -7.43
C THR A 155 3.12 -7.60 -6.69
N VAL A 156 4.33 -7.01 -6.73
CA VAL A 156 4.52 -5.69 -6.09
C VAL A 156 3.68 -4.61 -6.77
N ARG A 157 3.45 -4.71 -8.08
CA ARG A 157 2.53 -3.80 -8.77
C ARG A 157 1.12 -3.90 -8.24
N ASP A 158 0.62 -5.11 -8.00
CA ASP A 158 -0.73 -5.30 -7.47
C ASP A 158 -0.84 -4.83 -6.02
N ILE A 159 0.17 -5.12 -5.19
CA ILE A 159 0.21 -4.59 -3.82
C ILE A 159 0.19 -3.06 -3.82
N LEU A 160 0.89 -2.42 -4.76
CA LEU A 160 0.83 -0.97 -4.95
C LEU A 160 -0.60 -0.49 -5.22
N LYS A 161 -1.35 -1.17 -6.07
CA LYS A 161 -2.73 -0.81 -6.40
C LYS A 161 -3.64 -0.83 -5.17
N MET A 162 -3.59 -1.86 -4.33
CA MET A 162 -4.40 -1.89 -3.12
C MET A 162 -3.90 -0.89 -2.07
N SER A 163 -2.61 -0.64 -1.99
CA SER A 163 -2.05 0.38 -1.11
C SER A 163 -2.55 1.78 -1.48
N ARG A 164 -2.59 2.08 -2.78
CA ARG A 164 -3.20 3.32 -3.29
C ARG A 164 -4.66 3.43 -2.91
N TYR A 165 -5.42 2.36 -3.13
CA TYR A 165 -6.85 2.34 -2.80
C TYR A 165 -7.08 2.64 -1.32
N LEU A 166 -6.32 1.99 -0.44
CA LEU A 166 -6.39 2.22 1.01
C LEU A 166 -6.22 3.70 1.36
N ILE A 167 -5.19 4.33 0.82
CA ILE A 167 -4.87 5.73 1.11
C ILE A 167 -5.92 6.68 0.52
N GLN A 168 -6.39 6.42 -0.70
CA GLN A 168 -7.37 7.25 -1.38
C GLN A 168 -8.76 7.16 -0.77
N LYS A 169 -9.22 5.96 -0.48
CA LYS A 169 -10.61 5.71 -0.09
C LYS A 169 -10.82 5.75 1.42
N HIS A 170 -9.79 5.48 2.19
CA HIS A 170 -9.85 5.40 3.65
C HIS A 170 -8.73 6.22 4.31
N PRO A 171 -8.62 7.54 4.01
CA PRO A 171 -7.55 8.36 4.56
C PRO A 171 -7.59 8.44 6.09
N ASP A 172 -8.78 8.41 6.70
CA ASP A 172 -8.92 8.46 8.16
C ASP A 172 -8.41 7.16 8.80
N PHE A 173 -8.81 6.00 8.28
CA PHE A 173 -8.30 4.71 8.77
C PHE A 173 -6.84 4.49 8.44
N TYR A 174 -6.35 5.08 7.37
CA TYR A 174 -4.95 4.97 7.01
C TYR A 174 -4.03 5.51 8.12
N GLU A 175 -4.46 6.48 8.89
CA GLU A 175 -3.71 7.00 10.04
C GLU A 175 -3.35 5.91 11.06
N TRP A 176 -4.15 4.84 11.15
CA TRP A 176 -3.86 3.72 12.05
C TRP A 176 -2.58 2.96 11.69
N PHE A 177 -2.16 3.02 10.43
CA PHE A 177 -0.95 2.34 9.94
C PHE A 177 0.34 2.99 10.44
N SER A 178 0.27 4.21 10.95
CA SER A 178 1.39 4.94 11.54
C SER A 178 1.49 4.81 13.06
N LEU A 179 0.52 4.17 13.70
CA LEU A 179 0.55 3.98 15.14
C LEU A 179 1.72 3.08 15.53
N LEU A 180 2.50 3.51 16.53
CA LEU A 180 3.73 2.84 16.90
C LEU A 180 3.51 1.61 17.77
N GLU A 181 2.39 1.57 18.51
CA GLU A 181 2.08 0.45 19.39
C GLU A 181 0.58 0.25 19.55
N PHE A 182 0.21 -0.95 19.97
CA PHE A 182 -1.15 -1.32 20.34
C PHE A 182 -1.12 -2.16 21.60
N THR A 183 -1.96 -1.80 22.59
CA THR A 183 -2.15 -2.55 23.81
C THR A 183 -3.48 -3.28 23.75
N TRP A 184 -3.42 -4.61 23.83
CA TRP A 184 -4.59 -5.46 23.95
C TRP A 184 -4.83 -5.81 25.42
N ASP A 185 -5.95 -5.34 25.95
CA ASP A 185 -6.40 -5.67 27.32
C ASP A 185 -7.15 -7.00 27.30
N ARG A 186 -6.38 -8.07 27.25
CA ARG A 186 -6.92 -9.42 27.09
C ARG A 186 -7.67 -9.92 28.31
N THR A 187 -8.63 -10.82 28.10
CA THR A 187 -9.33 -11.53 29.17
C THR A 187 -8.40 -12.58 29.80
N GLY A 188 -8.37 -12.64 31.14
CA GLY A 188 -7.67 -13.69 31.87
C GLY A 188 -6.13 -13.55 31.92
N GLY A 189 -5.59 -12.36 31.70
CA GLY A 189 -4.17 -12.10 31.81
C GLY A 189 -3.88 -10.60 31.78
N ASP A 190 -2.58 -10.28 31.94
CA ASP A 190 -2.14 -8.90 31.86
C ASP A 190 -2.26 -8.34 30.42
N PRO A 191 -2.49 -7.04 30.26
CA PRO A 191 -2.48 -6.41 28.95
C PRO A 191 -1.18 -6.68 28.19
N ILE A 192 -1.29 -6.85 26.87
CA ILE A 192 -0.14 -7.08 26.00
C ILE A 192 0.04 -5.88 25.09
N THR A 193 1.22 -5.26 25.14
CA THR A 193 1.60 -4.16 24.26
C THR A 193 2.58 -4.68 23.21
N GLN A 194 2.27 -4.41 21.94
CA GLN A 194 3.15 -4.77 20.82
C GLN A 194 3.43 -3.55 19.96
N GLY A 195 4.67 -3.45 19.46
CA GLY A 195 5.08 -2.38 18.58
C GLY A 195 4.76 -2.65 17.12
N ASN A 196 4.57 -1.59 16.36
CA ASN A 196 4.48 -1.66 14.91
C ASN A 196 5.83 -2.11 14.34
N ARG A 197 5.82 -3.09 13.44
CA ARG A 197 7.02 -3.70 12.89
C ARG A 197 7.61 -2.94 11.70
N ASN A 198 6.93 -1.91 11.22
CA ASN A 198 7.41 -1.10 10.10
C ASN A 198 8.61 -0.25 10.54
N PRO A 199 9.83 -0.58 10.07
CA PRO A 199 11.03 0.09 10.53
C PRO A 199 11.10 1.56 10.12
N LEU A 200 10.40 1.96 9.07
CA LEU A 200 10.47 3.32 8.54
C LEU A 200 9.74 4.32 9.43
N LEU A 201 8.77 3.86 10.25
CA LEU A 201 8.07 4.72 11.19
C LEU A 201 9.01 5.33 12.26
N TYR A 202 10.12 4.66 12.53
CA TYR A 202 11.10 5.08 13.57
C TYR A 202 12.26 5.90 13.00
N LYS A 203 12.26 6.22 11.70
CA LYS A 203 13.39 6.90 11.03
C LYS A 203 13.20 8.39 10.86
N ASN A 204 12.10 8.95 11.31
CA ASN A 204 11.78 10.37 11.19
C ASN A 204 11.93 10.91 9.75
N MET A 205 11.45 10.13 8.77
CA MET A 205 11.54 10.47 7.35
C MET A 205 10.19 10.84 6.72
N GLY A 206 9.13 10.94 7.52
CA GLY A 206 7.78 11.20 7.05
C GLY A 206 7.00 9.95 6.66
N ALA A 207 7.53 8.76 6.94
CA ALA A 207 6.82 7.50 6.68
C ALA A 207 5.63 7.33 7.62
N ASP A 208 4.48 6.89 7.06
CA ASP A 208 3.23 6.72 7.81
C ASP A 208 2.54 5.37 7.55
N GLY A 209 3.19 4.45 6.86
CA GLY A 209 2.68 3.10 6.57
C GLY A 209 3.68 2.29 5.76
N ILE A 210 3.36 1.08 5.35
CA ILE A 210 2.03 0.48 5.38
C ILE A 210 2.06 -0.87 6.11
N LYS A 211 2.81 -1.87 5.59
CA LYS A 211 2.82 -3.21 6.17
C LYS A 211 4.06 -4.00 5.79
N THR A 212 4.65 -4.65 6.79
CA THR A 212 5.74 -5.61 6.61
C THR A 212 5.21 -7.00 6.31
N GLY A 213 6.06 -7.83 5.71
CA GLY A 213 5.82 -9.25 5.53
C GLY A 213 7.11 -10.07 5.63
N TYR A 214 6.95 -11.34 5.97
CA TYR A 214 8.01 -12.33 5.94
C TYR A 214 7.43 -13.72 5.75
N LEU A 215 8.02 -14.46 4.82
CA LEU A 215 7.87 -15.90 4.66
C LEU A 215 9.25 -16.48 4.30
N ALA A 216 9.55 -17.69 4.77
CA ALA A 216 10.83 -18.32 4.47
C ALA A 216 11.07 -18.44 2.95
N VAL A 217 10.02 -18.70 2.18
CA VAL A 217 10.09 -18.84 0.72
C VAL A 217 10.29 -17.52 -0.01
N GLU A 218 9.84 -16.40 0.55
CA GLU A 218 9.87 -15.07 -0.08
C GLU A 218 10.92 -14.16 0.54
N LYS A 219 11.36 -14.44 1.76
CA LYS A 219 12.15 -13.55 2.60
C LYS A 219 11.33 -12.35 3.08
N TYR A 220 11.95 -11.19 3.20
CA TYR A 220 11.34 -9.99 3.79
C TYR A 220 10.69 -9.13 2.73
N SER A 221 9.57 -8.52 3.08
CA SER A 221 8.84 -7.61 2.20
C SER A 221 8.34 -6.39 2.98
N LEU A 222 8.06 -5.31 2.25
CA LEU A 222 7.52 -4.08 2.80
C LEU A 222 6.73 -3.34 1.74
N ALA A 223 5.49 -3.00 2.06
CA ALA A 223 4.75 -1.93 1.41
C ALA A 223 4.90 -0.70 2.31
N SER A 224 5.40 0.39 1.76
CA SER A 224 5.71 1.60 2.53
C SER A 224 5.23 2.85 1.82
N SER A 225 4.95 3.88 2.59
CA SER A 225 4.60 5.19 2.07
C SER A 225 5.14 6.26 2.99
N LEU A 226 5.48 7.40 2.40
CA LEU A 226 5.80 8.61 3.12
C LEU A 226 5.05 9.79 2.53
N ILE A 227 4.87 10.81 3.35
CA ILE A 227 4.39 12.10 2.91
C ILE A 227 5.35 13.16 3.41
N ARG A 228 5.74 14.06 2.52
CA ARG A 228 6.63 15.18 2.86
C ARG A 228 6.23 16.39 2.04
N ASN A 229 5.92 17.50 2.73
CA ASN A 229 5.49 18.73 2.09
C ASN A 229 4.31 18.53 1.13
N GLY A 230 3.33 17.71 1.54
CA GLY A 230 2.14 17.41 0.74
C GLY A 230 2.35 16.40 -0.39
N ARG A 231 3.58 15.95 -0.63
CA ARG A 231 3.91 14.95 -1.64
C ARG A 231 4.01 13.58 -1.02
N ARG A 232 3.26 12.63 -1.57
CA ARG A 232 3.28 11.23 -1.14
C ARG A 232 3.94 10.35 -2.19
N LEU A 233 4.79 9.45 -1.70
CA LEU A 233 5.37 8.35 -2.47
C LEU A 233 4.95 7.01 -1.86
N ILE A 234 4.77 6.01 -2.70
CA ILE A 234 4.50 4.63 -2.27
C ILE A 234 5.56 3.73 -2.89
N ALA A 235 6.16 2.87 -2.06
CA ALA A 235 7.13 1.87 -2.50
C ALA A 235 6.72 0.49 -1.99
N VAL A 236 6.83 -0.52 -2.85
CA VAL A 236 6.62 -1.92 -2.49
C VAL A 236 7.81 -2.72 -2.94
N GLY A 237 8.34 -3.54 -2.05
CA GLY A 237 9.45 -4.44 -2.35
C GLY A 237 9.26 -5.79 -1.68
N SER A 238 9.79 -6.83 -2.31
CA SER A 238 9.76 -8.20 -1.80
C SER A 238 11.05 -8.93 -2.15
N GLY A 239 11.40 -9.93 -1.34
CA GLY A 239 12.62 -10.67 -1.52
C GLY A 239 13.85 -9.91 -1.03
N PHE A 240 13.72 -9.08 -0.01
CA PHE A 240 14.86 -8.54 0.74
C PHE A 240 15.48 -9.65 1.58
N GLU A 241 16.80 -9.78 1.56
CA GLU A 241 17.50 -10.89 2.22
C GLU A 241 17.42 -10.84 3.74
N THR A 242 17.42 -9.64 4.35
CA THR A 242 17.40 -9.45 5.80
C THR A 242 16.46 -8.33 6.20
N LYS A 243 16.10 -8.26 7.48
CA LYS A 243 15.33 -7.13 8.04
C LYS A 243 16.05 -5.80 7.83
N ASN A 244 17.37 -5.78 8.05
CA ASN A 244 18.17 -4.56 7.88
C ASN A 244 18.20 -4.13 6.40
N SER A 245 18.34 -5.08 5.49
CA SER A 245 18.27 -4.80 4.05
C SER A 245 16.91 -4.24 3.67
N ARG A 246 15.82 -4.85 4.13
CA ARG A 246 14.45 -4.36 3.90
C ARG A 246 14.30 -2.90 4.31
N SER A 247 14.76 -2.55 5.51
CA SER A 247 14.71 -1.19 6.04
C SER A 247 15.54 -0.22 5.21
N ARG A 248 16.80 -0.56 4.97
CA ARG A 248 17.76 0.28 4.23
C ARG A 248 17.35 0.49 2.79
N GLU A 249 16.99 -0.58 2.09
CA GLU A 249 16.66 -0.52 0.66
C GLU A 249 15.32 0.17 0.41
N SER A 250 14.33 -0.02 1.28
CA SER A 250 13.06 0.69 1.20
C SER A 250 13.23 2.21 1.44
N SER A 251 14.03 2.59 2.43
CA SER A 251 14.40 4.00 2.68
C SER A 251 15.11 4.61 1.48
N LYS A 252 16.06 3.87 0.92
CA LYS A 252 16.83 4.29 -0.27
C LYS A 252 15.92 4.52 -1.46
N LEU A 253 14.95 3.63 -1.70
CA LEU A 253 14.01 3.76 -2.82
C LEU A 253 13.11 4.99 -2.66
N LEU A 254 12.54 5.19 -1.47
CA LEU A 254 11.71 6.38 -1.20
C LEU A 254 12.53 7.67 -1.30
N THR A 255 13.73 7.69 -0.74
CA THR A 255 14.65 8.83 -0.82
C THR A 255 15.02 9.15 -2.27
N TYR A 256 15.27 8.13 -3.08
CA TYR A 256 15.52 8.30 -4.51
C TYR A 256 14.36 9.05 -5.19
N GLY A 257 13.12 8.69 -4.91
CA GLY A 257 11.96 9.41 -5.45
C GLY A 257 11.90 10.87 -5.02
N LEU A 258 12.22 11.16 -3.75
CA LEU A 258 12.22 12.53 -3.23
C LEU A 258 13.33 13.38 -3.79
N THR A 259 14.53 12.82 -3.98
CA THR A 259 15.73 13.58 -4.35
C THR A 259 15.95 13.72 -5.85
N ASN A 260 15.39 12.82 -6.66
CA ASN A 260 15.62 12.82 -8.11
C ASN A 260 14.43 13.29 -8.95
N PHE A 261 13.26 13.42 -8.33
CA PHE A 261 12.02 13.81 -9.00
C PHE A 261 11.31 14.92 -8.25
N ASP A 262 10.60 15.76 -8.98
CA ASP A 262 9.68 16.75 -8.43
C ASP A 262 8.27 16.51 -8.94
N LEU A 263 7.29 16.71 -8.07
CA LEU A 263 5.89 16.79 -8.44
C LEU A 263 5.60 18.22 -8.86
N VAL A 264 5.03 18.39 -10.04
CA VAL A 264 4.68 19.69 -10.59
C VAL A 264 3.19 19.73 -10.86
N GLU A 265 2.51 20.74 -10.30
CA GLU A 265 1.14 21.05 -10.68
C GLU A 265 1.18 21.86 -11.97
N ILE A 266 0.67 21.28 -13.06
CA ILE A 266 0.74 21.89 -14.38
C ILE A 266 -0.37 22.92 -14.53
N ASN A 267 -1.59 22.60 -14.04
CA ASN A 267 -2.72 23.53 -14.08
C ASN A 267 -3.81 23.11 -13.12
N LYS A 268 -4.72 24.06 -12.85
CA LYS A 268 -5.95 23.82 -12.11
C LYS A 268 -7.10 23.50 -13.05
N SER A 269 -8.05 22.72 -12.54
CA SER A 269 -9.25 22.31 -13.22
C SER A 269 -9.95 23.48 -13.91
N SER A 270 -10.36 23.27 -15.18
CA SER A 270 -11.13 24.21 -16.01
C SER A 270 -10.42 25.52 -16.40
N GLU A 271 -9.14 25.65 -16.13
CA GLU A 271 -8.35 26.80 -16.59
C GLU A 271 -7.63 26.48 -17.89
N THR A 272 -7.56 27.48 -18.79
CA THR A 272 -6.72 27.37 -19.99
C THR A 272 -5.26 27.36 -19.56
N ILE A 273 -4.52 26.30 -19.92
CA ILE A 273 -3.10 26.19 -19.60
C ILE A 273 -2.29 27.16 -20.45
N ASP A 274 -2.47 27.10 -21.76
CA ASP A 274 -1.74 27.90 -22.73
C ASP A 274 -2.37 27.73 -24.12
N LYS A 275 -1.91 28.58 -25.06
CA LYS A 275 -2.14 28.37 -26.48
C LYS A 275 -0.92 27.68 -27.05
N VAL A 276 -1.14 26.53 -27.67
CA VAL A 276 -0.07 25.71 -28.22
C VAL A 276 -0.16 25.70 -29.74
N ASP A 277 0.95 26.01 -30.41
CA ASP A 277 1.03 25.92 -31.86
C ASP A 277 1.02 24.45 -32.32
N VAL A 278 0.25 24.20 -33.37
CA VAL A 278 0.08 22.86 -33.92
C VAL A 278 0.77 22.77 -35.28
N TRP A 279 1.79 21.92 -35.34
CA TRP A 279 2.65 21.78 -36.51
C TRP A 279 1.98 21.22 -37.76
N LEU A 280 1.06 20.28 -37.59
CA LEU A 280 0.43 19.57 -38.71
C LEU A 280 -1.11 19.56 -38.62
N GLY A 281 -1.65 20.45 -37.81
CA GLY A 281 -3.09 20.57 -37.61
C GLY A 281 -3.76 21.47 -38.64
N LYS A 282 -5.09 21.46 -38.66
CA LYS A 282 -5.89 22.38 -39.47
C LYS A 282 -5.91 23.81 -38.93
N GLU A 283 -5.61 23.94 -37.66
CA GLU A 283 -5.48 25.23 -36.97
C GLU A 283 -4.03 25.42 -36.51
N ASN A 284 -3.59 26.67 -36.53
CA ASN A 284 -2.23 26.99 -36.16
C ASN A 284 -2.01 27.04 -34.66
N GLN A 285 -3.07 27.25 -33.89
CA GLN A 285 -3.03 27.29 -32.42
C GLN A 285 -4.30 26.66 -31.87
N VAL A 286 -4.16 25.99 -30.75
CA VAL A 286 -5.27 25.45 -29.97
C VAL A 286 -5.13 25.87 -28.51
N ASP A 287 -6.27 26.15 -27.87
CA ASP A 287 -6.30 26.35 -26.42
C ASP A 287 -6.27 25.00 -25.73
N VAL A 288 -5.39 24.89 -24.75
CA VAL A 288 -5.25 23.68 -23.95
C VAL A 288 -5.97 23.87 -22.61
N TYR A 289 -6.93 23.01 -22.36
CA TYR A 289 -7.73 22.98 -21.14
C TYR A 289 -7.55 21.70 -20.37
N VAL A 290 -7.76 21.76 -19.07
CA VAL A 290 -7.90 20.58 -18.22
C VAL A 290 -9.24 20.61 -17.52
N ASN A 291 -9.86 19.44 -17.35
CA ASN A 291 -11.13 19.28 -16.64
C ASN A 291 -10.96 19.00 -15.15
N GLU A 292 -9.74 18.74 -14.73
CA GLU A 292 -9.33 18.45 -13.36
C GLU A 292 -7.88 18.89 -13.16
N ASP A 293 -7.44 18.96 -11.90
CA ASP A 293 -6.06 19.31 -11.58
C ASP A 293 -5.11 18.23 -12.13
N ILE A 294 -4.01 18.67 -12.75
CA ILE A 294 -3.00 17.78 -13.34
C ILE A 294 -1.70 17.94 -12.56
N PHE A 295 -1.16 16.79 -12.13
CA PHE A 295 0.16 16.70 -11.52
C PHE A 295 1.07 15.89 -12.43
N LYS A 296 2.32 16.30 -12.51
CA LYS A 296 3.36 15.64 -13.29
C LYS A 296 4.60 15.43 -12.44
N THR A 297 5.14 14.23 -12.46
CA THR A 297 6.42 13.93 -11.83
C THR A 297 7.52 13.95 -12.88
N ILE A 298 8.54 14.73 -12.66
CA ILE A 298 9.67 14.89 -13.58
C ILE A 298 10.99 14.77 -12.85
N LYS A 299 12.03 14.34 -13.55
CA LYS A 299 13.40 14.40 -13.03
C LYS A 299 13.80 15.86 -12.79
N LYS A 300 14.44 16.15 -11.66
CA LYS A 300 14.89 17.50 -11.33
C LYS A 300 15.76 18.11 -12.44
N ALA A 301 16.62 17.31 -13.06
CA ALA A 301 17.46 17.74 -14.17
C ALA A 301 16.65 18.21 -15.40
N LYS A 302 15.38 17.81 -15.55
CA LYS A 302 14.51 18.18 -16.67
C LYS A 302 13.47 19.24 -16.31
N LYS A 303 13.41 19.70 -15.07
CA LYS A 303 12.39 20.66 -14.61
C LYS A 303 12.46 21.97 -15.36
N ASN A 304 13.65 22.46 -15.65
CA ASN A 304 13.85 23.70 -16.43
C ASN A 304 13.38 23.56 -17.88
N LEU A 305 13.54 22.38 -18.48
CA LEU A 305 13.05 22.10 -19.83
C LEU A 305 11.52 22.12 -19.89
N LEU A 306 10.84 21.59 -18.87
CA LEU A 306 9.39 21.65 -18.78
C LEU A 306 8.90 23.09 -18.70
N LYS A 307 9.53 23.94 -17.87
CA LYS A 307 9.21 25.38 -17.79
C LYS A 307 9.37 26.09 -19.13
N VAL A 308 10.39 25.77 -19.88
CA VAL A 308 10.60 26.32 -21.25
C VAL A 308 9.50 25.84 -22.18
N ALA A 309 9.14 24.55 -22.15
CA ALA A 309 8.06 23.99 -22.97
C ALA A 309 6.72 24.65 -22.69
N LEU A 310 6.40 24.90 -21.40
CA LEU A 310 5.15 25.58 -21.02
C LEU A 310 5.12 27.07 -21.39
N LYS A 311 6.27 27.68 -21.66
CA LYS A 311 6.38 29.07 -22.11
C LYS A 311 6.63 29.19 -23.60
N TYR A 312 6.68 28.06 -24.29
CA TYR A 312 6.98 28.05 -25.71
C TYR A 312 5.79 28.62 -26.52
N GLU A 313 6.10 29.62 -27.33
CA GLU A 313 5.12 30.29 -28.21
C GLU A 313 5.03 29.64 -29.60
N GLY A 314 5.60 28.47 -29.78
CA GLY A 314 5.60 27.71 -31.02
C GLY A 314 6.68 28.10 -32.02
N PRO A 315 6.77 27.39 -33.14
CA PRO A 315 7.72 27.72 -34.19
C PRO A 315 7.37 29.07 -34.84
N ARG A 316 8.35 29.94 -34.91
CA ARG A 316 8.23 31.19 -35.65
C ARG A 316 8.35 30.94 -37.15
#